data_cf5f6bd6984be593b28b82f495ffb067
#
_entry.id   cf5f6bd6984be593b28b82f495ffb067
#
_cell.length_a   1.000
_cell.length_b   1.000
_cell.length_c   1.000
_cell.angle_alpha   90.00
_cell.angle_beta   90.00
_cell.angle_gamma   90.00
#
_symmetry.space_group_name_H-M   'P 1'
#
loop_
_entity.id
_entity.type
_entity.pdbx_description
1 polymer ?
#
loop_
_entity_poly.entity_id
_entity_poly.type
_entity_poly.pdbx_seq_one_letter_code
_entity_poly.pdbx_strand_id
1 'polypeptide(L)'
;VQTPQSFPYKKILNAHNLVESNNHTDDSSLAKKYNILISTIIGNDNNIKITTKSDIEMAKLIFNKKKKKRVVTGIGFDVHDFESGDHVIICGVKIPFKKKLKGHSDADVGYHALVDAMLGAISAGDIGEHFPPSKAEWKNKPSDVFVEFARKLFVKKNAEIQNIDIVIICERPKISSYKISMKKNISSILNIKDDIVNIKGTTTEKLGFLGRSEGIAAQVLVTAEINEK
;
A
#
# COMPACT_ATOMS: atom_id res chain seq x y z
N VAL A 1 26.39 26.71 15.69
CA VAL A 1 25.43 27.82 15.69
C VAL A 1 24.40 27.55 14.61
N GLN A 2 23.10 27.72 14.91
CA GLN A 2 22.02 27.52 13.96
C GLN A 2 21.82 28.75 13.08
N THR A 3 21.22 28.54 11.91
CA THR A 3 20.74 29.61 11.02
C THR A 3 19.22 29.79 11.23
N PRO A 4 18.65 30.99 10.96
CA PRO A 4 19.32 32.20 10.44
C PRO A 4 20.13 32.95 11.50
N GLN A 5 21.15 33.69 11.05
CA GLN A 5 21.91 34.64 11.85
C GLN A 5 21.58 36.05 11.38
N SER A 6 21.30 36.96 12.29
CA SER A 6 20.91 38.34 11.95
C SER A 6 21.83 39.34 12.60
N PHE A 7 22.31 40.29 11.81
CA PHE A 7 23.21 41.34 12.24
C PHE A 7 22.79 42.71 11.66
N PRO A 8 23.15 43.82 12.31
CA PRO A 8 22.99 45.14 11.72
C PRO A 8 23.79 45.20 10.40
N TYR A 9 23.11 45.44 9.28
CA TYR A 9 23.65 45.33 7.92
C TYR A 9 24.99 46.05 7.75
N LYS A 10 25.05 47.34 8.11
CA LYS A 10 26.28 48.14 7.94
C LYS A 10 27.47 47.57 8.73
N LYS A 11 27.23 47.04 9.93
CA LYS A 11 28.31 46.50 10.77
C LYS A 11 28.86 45.19 10.21
N ILE A 12 27.99 44.27 9.81
CA ILE A 12 28.46 42.99 9.27
C ILE A 12 29.08 43.16 7.88
N LEU A 13 28.56 44.06 7.04
CA LEU A 13 29.14 44.37 5.74
C LEU A 13 30.56 44.94 5.87
N ASN A 14 30.78 45.88 6.82
CA ASN A 14 32.11 46.43 7.08
C ASN A 14 33.07 45.33 7.56
N ALA A 15 32.62 44.41 8.40
CA ALA A 15 33.43 43.26 8.85
C ALA A 15 33.85 42.37 7.68
N HIS A 16 32.96 42.11 6.75
CA HIS A 16 33.25 41.33 5.53
C HIS A 16 34.25 42.07 4.61
N ASN A 17 34.15 43.40 4.50
CA ASN A 17 35.07 44.20 3.67
C ASN A 17 36.50 44.33 4.25
N LEU A 18 36.61 44.12 5.57
CA LEU A 18 37.91 44.23 6.29
C LEU A 18 38.60 42.89 6.48
N VAL A 19 37.91 41.75 6.11
CA VAL A 19 38.48 40.42 6.29
C VAL A 19 39.49 40.08 5.21
N GLU A 20 40.73 39.83 5.61
CA GLU A 20 41.84 39.47 4.72
C GLU A 20 41.99 37.98 4.44
N SER A 21 41.22 37.13 5.13
CA SER A 21 41.30 35.69 5.00
C SER A 21 39.94 35.00 5.11
N ASN A 22 39.66 34.01 4.24
CA ASN A 22 38.41 33.23 4.20
C ASN A 22 38.30 32.17 5.30
N ASN A 23 38.95 32.30 6.45
CA ASN A 23 38.98 31.30 7.52
C ASN A 23 37.83 31.42 8.53
N HIS A 24 36.73 32.09 8.18
CA HIS A 24 35.54 32.19 9.04
C HIS A 24 34.52 31.19 8.59
N THR A 25 34.01 30.39 9.55
CA THR A 25 33.03 29.32 9.29
C THR A 25 31.59 29.85 9.17
N ASP A 26 31.33 31.04 9.76
CA ASP A 26 30.02 31.68 9.72
C ASP A 26 30.13 33.18 10.10
N ASP A 27 29.02 33.94 9.92
CA ASP A 27 28.96 35.36 10.24
C ASP A 27 29.11 35.65 11.72
N SER A 28 28.76 34.72 12.62
CA SER A 28 28.96 34.89 14.06
C SER A 28 30.48 34.94 14.41
N SER A 29 31.26 34.08 13.77
CA SER A 29 32.71 34.06 13.99
C SER A 29 33.39 35.38 13.50
N LEU A 30 32.90 35.90 12.37
CA LEU A 30 33.33 37.16 11.85
C LEU A 30 32.91 38.34 12.76
N ALA A 31 31.65 38.36 13.19
CA ALA A 31 31.12 39.39 14.10
C ALA A 31 31.92 39.45 15.42
N LYS A 32 32.28 38.29 15.98
CA LYS A 32 33.12 38.21 17.19
C LYS A 32 34.49 38.81 16.97
N LYS A 33 35.15 38.55 15.82
CA LYS A 33 36.47 39.07 15.47
C LYS A 33 36.47 40.60 15.41
N TYR A 34 35.38 41.21 14.91
CA TYR A 34 35.24 42.64 14.76
C TYR A 34 34.44 43.31 15.90
N ASN A 35 34.36 42.67 17.07
CA ASN A 35 33.70 43.17 18.27
C ASN A 35 32.25 43.64 18.08
N ILE A 36 31.54 43.00 17.16
CA ILE A 36 30.08 43.16 17.02
C ILE A 36 29.41 42.38 18.13
N LEU A 37 28.56 43.04 18.91
CA LEU A 37 27.82 42.38 20.01
C LEU A 37 26.94 41.27 19.48
N ILE A 38 27.09 40.08 20.03
CA ILE A 38 26.31 38.89 19.67
C ILE A 38 25.44 38.54 20.86
N SER A 39 24.12 38.34 20.62
CA SER A 39 23.19 37.75 21.56
C SER A 39 22.71 36.41 21.01
N THR A 40 22.60 35.43 21.89
CA THR A 40 22.05 34.10 21.54
C THR A 40 20.63 33.99 22.03
N ILE A 41 19.77 33.35 21.23
CA ILE A 41 18.42 32.97 21.61
C ILE A 41 18.31 31.45 21.59
N ILE A 42 17.33 30.92 22.30
CA ILE A 42 17.05 29.48 22.29
C ILE A 42 16.62 29.09 20.87
N GLY A 43 17.33 28.13 20.27
CA GLY A 43 17.03 27.59 18.96
C GLY A 43 15.99 26.47 19.01
N ASN A 44 15.74 25.85 17.87
CA ASN A 44 14.89 24.67 17.76
C ASN A 44 15.75 23.46 17.37
N ASP A 45 15.69 22.37 18.13
CA ASP A 45 16.51 21.18 17.91
C ASP A 45 16.25 20.53 16.53
N ASN A 46 15.06 20.76 15.96
CA ASN A 46 14.72 20.29 14.61
C ASN A 46 15.23 21.20 13.48
N ASN A 47 15.81 22.36 13.80
CA ASN A 47 16.40 23.27 12.82
C ASN A 47 17.84 22.84 12.52
N ILE A 48 18.00 21.81 11.69
CA ILE A 48 19.30 21.27 11.30
C ILE A 48 19.81 21.93 10.03
N LYS A 49 21.11 22.18 9.99
CA LYS A 49 21.81 22.59 8.77
C LYS A 49 22.25 21.36 8.00
N ILE A 50 21.80 21.20 6.76
CA ILE A 50 22.17 20.07 5.90
C ILE A 50 23.54 20.34 5.29
N THR A 51 24.56 19.63 5.76
CA THR A 51 25.95 19.76 5.31
C THR A 51 26.58 18.41 4.91
N THR A 52 26.02 17.31 5.42
CA THR A 52 26.51 15.96 5.17
C THR A 52 25.39 15.06 4.64
N LYS A 53 25.76 13.87 4.12
CA LYS A 53 24.77 12.86 3.71
C LYS A 53 23.90 12.38 4.89
N SER A 54 24.49 12.29 6.09
CA SER A 54 23.73 11.92 7.30
C SER A 54 22.67 12.96 7.68
N ASP A 55 22.95 14.26 7.45
CA ASP A 55 21.96 15.31 7.71
C ASP A 55 20.76 15.20 6.77
N ILE A 56 20.96 14.74 5.52
CA ILE A 56 19.87 14.48 4.59
C ILE A 56 18.96 13.36 5.12
N GLU A 57 19.53 12.27 5.62
CA GLU A 57 18.75 11.18 6.19
C GLU A 57 17.99 11.60 7.44
N MET A 58 18.61 12.39 8.30
CA MET A 58 17.95 13.00 9.47
C MET A 58 16.80 13.93 9.05
N ALA A 59 17.02 14.80 8.07
CA ALA A 59 15.96 15.66 7.53
C ALA A 59 14.77 14.84 6.99
N LYS A 60 15.03 13.78 6.23
CA LYS A 60 13.96 12.87 5.75
C LYS A 60 13.16 12.28 6.91
N LEU A 61 13.81 11.84 7.99
CA LEU A 61 13.13 11.31 9.18
C LEU A 61 12.25 12.37 9.85
N ILE A 62 12.74 13.61 9.99
CA ILE A 62 11.98 14.73 10.57
C ILE A 62 10.76 15.07 9.71
N PHE A 63 10.91 15.12 8.39
CA PHE A 63 9.82 15.39 7.45
C PHE A 63 8.79 14.26 7.41
N ASN A 64 9.24 13.00 7.43
CA ASN A 64 8.35 11.85 7.39
C ASN A 64 7.56 11.66 8.70
N LYS A 65 8.11 12.06 9.86
CA LYS A 65 7.35 12.09 11.13
C LYS A 65 6.10 12.99 11.09
N LYS A 66 6.03 13.96 10.16
CA LYS A 66 4.86 14.85 10.00
C LYS A 66 3.72 14.23 9.19
N LYS A 67 3.95 13.15 8.43
CA LYS A 67 2.88 12.45 7.74
C LYS A 67 2.29 11.41 8.69
N LYS A 68 1.12 11.70 9.24
CA LYS A 68 0.34 10.68 9.97
C LYS A 68 0.00 9.55 9.01
N LYS A 69 0.47 8.35 9.30
CA LYS A 69 0.09 7.13 8.62
C LYS A 69 -0.90 6.37 9.49
N ARG A 70 -1.99 5.91 8.90
CA ARG A 70 -2.97 5.05 9.55
C ARG A 70 -2.94 3.68 8.91
N VAL A 71 -2.69 2.64 9.71
CA VAL A 71 -2.83 1.25 9.26
C VAL A 71 -4.30 0.87 9.29
N VAL A 72 -4.76 0.29 8.19
CA VAL A 72 -6.13 -0.17 7.99
C VAL A 72 -6.12 -1.61 7.52
N THR A 73 -7.19 -2.33 7.84
CA THR A 73 -7.34 -3.73 7.48
C THR A 73 -8.76 -3.96 6.96
N GLY A 74 -8.87 -4.72 5.89
CA GLY A 74 -10.15 -5.19 5.36
C GLY A 74 -10.14 -6.71 5.20
N ILE A 75 -11.30 -7.31 5.41
CA ILE A 75 -11.54 -8.72 5.20
C ILE A 75 -12.59 -8.88 4.09
N GLY A 76 -12.37 -9.85 3.20
CA GLY A 76 -13.34 -10.26 2.19
C GLY A 76 -13.56 -11.77 2.26
N PHE A 77 -14.77 -12.18 1.95
CA PHE A 77 -15.16 -13.57 1.86
C PHE A 77 -16.13 -13.74 0.69
N ASP A 78 -15.86 -14.73 -0.14
CA ASP A 78 -16.76 -15.10 -1.23
C ASP A 78 -16.86 -16.61 -1.38
N VAL A 79 -17.97 -17.10 -1.94
CA VAL A 79 -18.22 -18.52 -2.18
C VAL A 79 -19.04 -18.71 -3.44
N HIS A 80 -18.59 -19.61 -4.30
CA HIS A 80 -19.31 -19.99 -5.52
C HIS A 80 -19.58 -21.50 -5.57
N ASP A 81 -20.80 -21.82 -5.99
CA ASP A 81 -21.25 -23.19 -6.26
C ASP A 81 -20.60 -23.72 -7.55
N PHE A 82 -20.54 -25.03 -7.68
CA PHE A 82 -20.11 -25.71 -8.89
C PHE A 82 -21.25 -25.93 -9.88
N GLU A 83 -20.95 -25.77 -11.15
CA GLU A 83 -21.80 -26.26 -12.25
C GLU A 83 -20.97 -27.04 -13.27
N SER A 84 -21.62 -27.64 -14.29
CA SER A 84 -20.95 -28.38 -15.35
C SER A 84 -19.93 -27.52 -16.10
N GLY A 85 -18.71 -28.02 -16.26
CA GLY A 85 -17.62 -27.30 -16.91
C GLY A 85 -16.35 -28.15 -16.98
N ASP A 86 -15.26 -27.53 -17.43
CA ASP A 86 -13.98 -28.19 -17.67
C ASP A 86 -12.81 -27.52 -16.94
N HIS A 87 -13.07 -26.39 -16.25
CA HIS A 87 -12.07 -25.66 -15.47
C HIS A 87 -12.70 -24.71 -14.45
N VAL A 88 -11.93 -24.32 -13.46
CA VAL A 88 -12.24 -23.19 -12.57
C VAL A 88 -11.22 -22.07 -12.78
N ILE A 89 -11.61 -20.83 -12.52
CA ILE A 89 -10.70 -19.68 -12.50
C ILE A 89 -10.56 -19.24 -11.04
N ILE A 90 -9.32 -19.13 -10.55
CA ILE A 90 -9.02 -18.68 -9.18
C ILE A 90 -7.83 -17.72 -9.24
N CYS A 91 -8.01 -16.49 -8.78
CA CYS A 91 -7.02 -15.43 -8.86
C CYS A 91 -6.41 -15.28 -10.28
N GLY A 92 -7.28 -15.31 -11.30
CA GLY A 92 -6.93 -15.18 -12.71
C GLY A 92 -6.21 -16.40 -13.30
N VAL A 93 -6.12 -17.52 -12.59
CA VAL A 93 -5.47 -18.75 -13.07
C VAL A 93 -6.52 -19.77 -13.44
N LYS A 94 -6.49 -20.21 -14.71
CA LYS A 94 -7.33 -21.31 -15.21
C LYS A 94 -6.78 -22.65 -14.74
N ILE A 95 -7.57 -23.38 -13.94
CA ILE A 95 -7.20 -24.66 -13.36
C ILE A 95 -8.10 -25.74 -13.96
N PRO A 96 -7.56 -26.75 -14.68
CA PRO A 96 -8.34 -27.86 -15.21
C PRO A 96 -9.09 -28.61 -14.09
N PHE A 97 -10.41 -28.73 -14.27
CA PHE A 97 -11.28 -29.41 -13.31
C PHE A 97 -12.58 -29.84 -14.00
N LYS A 98 -13.25 -30.89 -13.55
CA LYS A 98 -14.47 -31.44 -14.19
C LYS A 98 -15.73 -30.59 -13.94
N LYS A 99 -15.59 -29.43 -13.33
CA LYS A 99 -16.67 -28.49 -13.02
C LYS A 99 -16.13 -27.08 -13.20
N LYS A 100 -17.00 -26.09 -13.35
CA LYS A 100 -16.66 -24.66 -13.26
C LYS A 100 -17.42 -24.02 -12.10
N LEU A 101 -17.01 -22.83 -11.71
CA LEU A 101 -17.75 -22.04 -10.73
C LEU A 101 -18.92 -21.32 -11.41
N LYS A 102 -20.06 -21.28 -10.74
CA LYS A 102 -21.27 -20.59 -11.17
C LYS A 102 -21.25 -19.15 -10.73
N GLY A 103 -21.43 -18.19 -11.64
CA GLY A 103 -21.46 -16.76 -11.32
C GLY A 103 -21.91 -15.89 -12.48
N HIS A 104 -22.09 -14.61 -12.22
CA HIS A 104 -22.47 -13.61 -13.22
C HIS A 104 -21.26 -13.10 -14.04
N SER A 105 -20.06 -13.21 -13.48
CA SER A 105 -18.77 -12.92 -14.12
C SER A 105 -18.08 -14.23 -14.50
N ASP A 106 -16.76 -14.28 -14.49
CA ASP A 106 -15.96 -15.51 -14.59
C ASP A 106 -15.95 -16.31 -13.28
N ALA A 107 -16.70 -15.85 -12.25
CA ALA A 107 -16.84 -16.47 -10.92
C ALA A 107 -15.49 -16.70 -10.20
N ASP A 108 -14.51 -15.82 -10.39
CA ASP A 108 -13.23 -15.88 -9.68
C ASP A 108 -13.41 -15.52 -8.22
N VAL A 109 -13.66 -16.53 -7.40
CA VAL A 109 -13.92 -16.40 -5.96
C VAL A 109 -12.75 -15.71 -5.22
N GLY A 110 -11.51 -15.91 -5.68
CA GLY A 110 -10.34 -15.30 -5.08
C GLY A 110 -10.27 -13.78 -5.35
N TYR A 111 -10.56 -13.37 -6.57
CA TYR A 111 -10.60 -11.94 -6.92
C TYR A 111 -11.79 -11.23 -6.30
N HIS A 112 -12.98 -11.86 -6.22
CA HIS A 112 -14.13 -11.24 -5.56
C HIS A 112 -13.85 -10.98 -4.08
N ALA A 113 -13.34 -11.98 -3.35
CA ALA A 113 -12.95 -11.80 -1.95
C ALA A 113 -11.81 -10.75 -1.78
N LEU A 114 -10.87 -10.68 -2.74
CA LEU A 114 -9.82 -9.66 -2.72
C LEU A 114 -10.39 -8.25 -2.89
N VAL A 115 -11.32 -8.05 -3.81
CA VAL A 115 -11.98 -6.76 -4.04
C VAL A 115 -12.71 -6.30 -2.78
N ASP A 116 -13.49 -7.19 -2.14
CA ASP A 116 -14.19 -6.88 -0.90
C ASP A 116 -13.23 -6.53 0.24
N ALA A 117 -12.12 -7.28 0.38
CA ALA A 117 -11.10 -6.97 1.38
C ALA A 117 -10.47 -5.59 1.13
N MET A 118 -10.18 -5.26 -0.13
CA MET A 118 -9.63 -3.96 -0.49
C MET A 118 -10.64 -2.84 -0.21
N LEU A 119 -11.87 -2.96 -0.70
CA LEU A 119 -12.92 -1.95 -0.48
C LEU A 119 -13.18 -1.75 1.01
N GLY A 120 -13.28 -2.83 1.79
CA GLY A 120 -13.45 -2.79 3.25
C GLY A 120 -12.31 -2.05 3.95
N ALA A 121 -11.05 -2.28 3.57
CA ALA A 121 -9.89 -1.62 4.16
C ALA A 121 -9.93 -0.09 4.05
N ILE A 122 -10.48 0.44 2.95
CA ILE A 122 -10.60 1.89 2.71
C ILE A 122 -12.00 2.44 2.99
N SER A 123 -12.89 1.65 3.59
CA SER A 123 -14.28 2.01 3.89
C SER A 123 -15.03 2.51 2.65
N ALA A 124 -15.00 1.71 1.58
CA ALA A 124 -15.58 2.02 0.27
C ALA A 124 -16.72 1.08 -0.14
N GLY A 125 -17.43 0.46 0.81
CA GLY A 125 -18.52 -0.49 0.55
C GLY A 125 -18.01 -1.87 0.13
N ASP A 126 -18.74 -2.56 -0.72
CA ASP A 126 -18.48 -3.91 -1.20
C ASP A 126 -18.55 -4.01 -2.75
N ILE A 127 -18.20 -5.18 -3.28
CA ILE A 127 -18.23 -5.45 -4.72
C ILE A 127 -19.65 -5.28 -5.31
N GLY A 128 -20.70 -5.64 -4.58
CA GLY A 128 -22.08 -5.56 -5.03
C GLY A 128 -22.60 -4.14 -5.17
N GLU A 129 -22.14 -3.21 -4.32
CA GLU A 129 -22.43 -1.79 -4.45
C GLU A 129 -21.86 -1.18 -5.73
N HIS A 130 -20.62 -1.54 -6.08
CA HIS A 130 -19.93 -1.00 -7.26
C HIS A 130 -20.30 -1.72 -8.55
N PHE A 131 -20.57 -3.00 -8.49
CA PHE A 131 -20.84 -3.88 -9.64
C PHE A 131 -22.11 -4.70 -9.44
N PRO A 132 -23.27 -4.03 -9.32
CA PRO A 132 -24.54 -4.72 -9.03
C PRO A 132 -24.84 -5.76 -10.13
N PRO A 133 -25.16 -7.01 -9.76
CA PRO A 133 -25.47 -8.09 -10.71
C PRO A 133 -26.66 -7.81 -11.63
N SER A 134 -27.53 -6.86 -11.24
CA SER A 134 -28.68 -6.40 -12.02
C SER A 134 -28.30 -5.65 -13.31
N LYS A 135 -27.05 -5.13 -13.41
CA LYS A 135 -26.58 -4.42 -14.58
C LYS A 135 -25.91 -5.37 -15.57
N ALA A 136 -26.45 -5.42 -16.78
CA ALA A 136 -25.96 -6.31 -17.85
C ALA A 136 -24.50 -6.03 -18.28
N GLU A 137 -23.99 -4.84 -18.02
CA GLU A 137 -22.61 -4.44 -18.35
C GLU A 137 -21.54 -5.27 -17.62
N TRP A 138 -21.86 -5.85 -16.46
CA TRP A 138 -20.94 -6.66 -15.64
C TRP A 138 -21.05 -8.15 -15.93
N LYS A 139 -22.05 -8.57 -16.71
CA LYS A 139 -22.23 -9.98 -17.08
C LYS A 139 -21.06 -10.47 -17.94
N ASN A 140 -20.47 -11.60 -17.54
CA ASN A 140 -19.33 -12.24 -18.20
C ASN A 140 -18.05 -11.38 -18.24
N LYS A 141 -17.94 -10.34 -17.42
CA LYS A 141 -16.69 -9.59 -17.28
C LYS A 141 -15.66 -10.43 -16.53
N PRO A 142 -14.38 -10.41 -16.95
CA PRO A 142 -13.30 -11.00 -16.17
C PRO A 142 -13.11 -10.23 -14.87
N SER A 143 -12.88 -10.93 -13.77
CA SER A 143 -12.83 -10.33 -12.42
C SER A 143 -11.59 -9.49 -12.15
N ASP A 144 -10.57 -9.56 -13.01
CA ASP A 144 -9.41 -8.66 -12.98
C ASP A 144 -9.81 -7.18 -13.13
N VAL A 145 -10.88 -6.89 -13.88
CA VAL A 145 -11.44 -5.53 -14.02
C VAL A 145 -11.89 -4.98 -12.67
N PHE A 146 -12.46 -5.81 -11.81
CA PHE A 146 -12.92 -5.41 -10.48
C PHE A 146 -11.74 -5.16 -9.54
N VAL A 147 -10.69 -5.98 -9.63
CA VAL A 147 -9.44 -5.78 -8.87
C VAL A 147 -8.75 -4.47 -9.28
N GLU A 148 -8.68 -4.19 -10.59
CA GLU A 148 -8.11 -2.93 -11.08
C GLU A 148 -8.91 -1.71 -10.62
N PHE A 149 -10.24 -1.79 -10.57
CA PHE A 149 -11.09 -0.74 -10.02
C PHE A 149 -10.77 -0.48 -8.54
N ALA A 150 -10.70 -1.53 -7.72
CA ALA A 150 -10.32 -1.40 -6.32
C ALA A 150 -8.94 -0.77 -6.15
N ARG A 151 -7.96 -1.14 -6.99
CA ARG A 151 -6.63 -0.51 -7.05
C ARG A 151 -6.72 1.01 -7.32
N LYS A 152 -7.53 1.43 -8.29
CA LYS A 152 -7.73 2.86 -8.59
C LYS A 152 -8.30 3.63 -7.39
N LEU A 153 -9.23 3.03 -6.63
CA LEU A 153 -9.75 3.63 -5.41
C LEU A 153 -8.68 3.73 -4.31
N PHE A 154 -7.82 2.72 -4.15
CA PHE A 154 -6.68 2.77 -3.23
C PHE A 154 -5.77 3.96 -3.52
N VAL A 155 -5.38 4.14 -4.79
CA VAL A 155 -4.56 5.29 -5.22
C VAL A 155 -5.27 6.62 -4.89
N LYS A 156 -6.57 6.73 -5.18
CA LYS A 156 -7.36 7.93 -4.89
C LYS A 156 -7.43 8.26 -3.38
N LYS A 157 -7.38 7.22 -2.53
CA LYS A 157 -7.39 7.34 -1.06
C LYS A 157 -5.99 7.49 -0.46
N ASN A 158 -4.92 7.56 -1.27
CA ASN A 158 -3.52 7.52 -0.84
C ASN A 158 -3.20 6.30 0.05
N ALA A 159 -3.82 5.16 -0.25
CA ALA A 159 -3.63 3.90 0.44
C ALA A 159 -2.57 3.05 -0.28
N GLU A 160 -1.66 2.45 0.48
CA GLU A 160 -0.60 1.57 0.00
C GLU A 160 -0.77 0.20 0.64
N ILE A 161 -0.88 -0.86 -0.18
CA ILE A 161 -1.01 -2.23 0.28
C ILE A 161 0.30 -2.66 0.94
N GLN A 162 0.23 -3.19 2.16
CA GLN A 162 1.36 -3.69 2.93
C GLN A 162 1.40 -5.22 2.96
N ASN A 163 0.24 -5.87 2.93
CA ASN A 163 0.12 -7.33 2.91
C ASN A 163 -1.23 -7.78 2.36
N ILE A 164 -1.21 -8.89 1.63
CA ILE A 164 -2.40 -9.62 1.19
C ILE A 164 -2.23 -11.08 1.61
N ASP A 165 -3.19 -11.61 2.36
CA ASP A 165 -3.22 -13.01 2.78
C ASP A 165 -4.53 -13.66 2.32
N ILE A 166 -4.43 -14.63 1.41
CA ILE A 166 -5.54 -15.33 0.77
C ILE A 166 -5.59 -16.76 1.23
N VAL A 167 -6.76 -17.21 1.63
CA VAL A 167 -7.06 -18.62 1.90
C VAL A 167 -8.10 -19.10 0.93
N ILE A 168 -7.74 -20.04 0.07
CA ILE A 168 -8.71 -20.79 -0.78
C ILE A 168 -9.13 -22.05 -0.05
N ILE A 169 -10.43 -22.21 0.12
CA ILE A 169 -11.05 -23.29 0.91
C ILE A 169 -11.82 -24.20 -0.04
N CYS A 170 -11.26 -25.37 -0.31
CA CYS A 170 -11.91 -26.39 -1.17
C CYS A 170 -11.28 -27.78 -0.98
N GLU A 171 -12.05 -28.83 -1.19
CA GLU A 171 -11.54 -30.20 -1.25
C GLU A 171 -10.77 -30.45 -2.57
N ARG A 172 -11.28 -29.90 -3.66
CA ARG A 172 -10.74 -30.00 -5.02
C ARG A 172 -11.11 -28.73 -5.82
N PRO A 173 -10.27 -28.34 -6.82
CA PRO A 173 -8.96 -28.91 -7.19
C PRO A 173 -7.86 -28.59 -6.16
N LYS A 174 -6.72 -29.30 -6.22
CA LYS A 174 -5.52 -28.93 -5.44
C LYS A 174 -4.89 -27.68 -6.03
N ILE A 175 -4.83 -26.59 -5.27
CA ILE A 175 -4.31 -25.29 -5.74
C ILE A 175 -2.80 -25.11 -5.55
N SER A 176 -2.13 -26.05 -4.87
CA SER A 176 -0.73 -25.90 -4.45
C SER A 176 0.24 -25.60 -5.60
N SER A 177 0.06 -26.24 -6.76
CA SER A 177 0.89 -26.03 -7.95
C SER A 177 0.60 -24.72 -8.69
N TYR A 178 -0.48 -24.02 -8.37
CA TYR A 178 -0.91 -22.79 -9.03
C TYR A 178 -0.65 -21.52 -8.22
N LYS A 179 -0.24 -21.65 -6.95
CA LYS A 179 -0.05 -20.51 -6.04
C LYS A 179 0.91 -19.44 -6.57
N ILE A 180 2.00 -19.86 -7.22
CA ILE A 180 2.99 -18.93 -7.79
C ILE A 180 2.37 -18.09 -8.91
N SER A 181 1.59 -18.73 -9.80
CA SER A 181 0.90 -18.03 -10.90
C SER A 181 -0.18 -17.07 -10.38
N MET A 182 -0.98 -17.52 -9.40
CA MET A 182 -1.98 -16.67 -8.73
C MET A 182 -1.35 -15.44 -8.10
N LYS A 183 -0.26 -15.62 -7.36
CA LYS A 183 0.49 -14.56 -6.72
C LYS A 183 1.00 -13.53 -7.75
N LYS A 184 1.59 -14.00 -8.85
CA LYS A 184 2.08 -13.15 -9.94
C LYS A 184 0.96 -12.35 -10.61
N ASN A 185 -0.21 -12.96 -10.84
CA ASN A 185 -1.36 -12.26 -11.41
C ASN A 185 -1.81 -11.11 -10.50
N ILE A 186 -1.98 -11.38 -9.20
CA ILE A 186 -2.39 -10.38 -8.23
C ILE A 186 -1.37 -9.23 -8.15
N SER A 187 -0.09 -9.56 -7.98
CA SER A 187 0.97 -8.54 -7.87
C SER A 187 1.10 -7.69 -9.13
N SER A 188 0.92 -8.29 -10.31
CA SER A 188 0.92 -7.59 -11.60
C SER A 188 -0.24 -6.60 -11.72
N ILE A 189 -1.48 -7.03 -11.43
CA ILE A 189 -2.67 -6.16 -11.54
C ILE A 189 -2.59 -5.01 -10.52
N LEU A 190 -2.17 -5.31 -9.30
CA LEU A 190 -2.07 -4.32 -8.22
C LEU A 190 -0.82 -3.45 -8.32
N ASN A 191 0.14 -3.81 -9.17
CA ASN A 191 1.45 -3.16 -9.29
C ASN A 191 2.20 -3.12 -7.94
N ILE A 192 2.28 -4.27 -7.28
CA ILE A 192 2.95 -4.49 -6.00
C ILE A 192 4.00 -5.60 -6.11
N LYS A 193 4.85 -5.72 -5.09
CA LYS A 193 5.83 -6.81 -5.04
C LYS A 193 5.17 -8.13 -4.68
N ASP A 194 5.72 -9.23 -5.20
CA ASP A 194 5.24 -10.58 -4.93
C ASP A 194 5.37 -10.99 -3.46
N ASP A 195 6.36 -10.47 -2.74
CA ASP A 195 6.68 -10.87 -1.36
C ASP A 195 5.62 -10.49 -0.34
N ILE A 196 4.78 -9.48 -0.66
CA ILE A 196 3.66 -9.06 0.21
C ILE A 196 2.33 -9.77 -0.10
N VAL A 197 2.31 -10.72 -1.05
CA VAL A 197 1.14 -11.53 -1.37
C VAL A 197 1.37 -12.96 -0.90
N ASN A 198 0.49 -13.49 -0.06
CA ASN A 198 0.51 -14.89 0.37
C ASN A 198 -0.76 -15.61 -0.06
N ILE A 199 -0.62 -16.88 -0.50
CA ILE A 199 -1.75 -17.73 -0.89
C ILE A 199 -1.65 -19.08 -0.18
N LYS A 200 -2.70 -19.41 0.55
CA LYS A 200 -2.89 -20.68 1.26
C LYS A 200 -4.04 -21.46 0.65
N GLY A 201 -3.99 -22.75 0.73
CA GLY A 201 -5.13 -23.63 0.44
C GLY A 201 -5.40 -24.50 1.65
N THR A 202 -6.66 -24.69 1.96
CA THR A 202 -7.11 -25.61 3.02
C THR A 202 -8.32 -26.39 2.57
N THR A 203 -8.62 -27.49 3.25
CA THR A 203 -9.87 -28.23 3.15
C THR A 203 -10.74 -27.95 4.36
N THR A 204 -11.97 -28.43 4.35
CA THR A 204 -12.83 -28.42 5.54
C THR A 204 -12.94 -29.85 6.17
N GLU A 205 -11.98 -30.71 5.88
CA GLU A 205 -11.96 -32.11 6.37
C GLU A 205 -13.28 -32.86 6.10
N LYS A 206 -13.83 -32.63 4.88
CA LYS A 206 -15.09 -33.15 4.41
C LYS A 206 -16.32 -32.65 5.18
N LEU A 207 -16.21 -31.62 6.00
CA LEU A 207 -17.32 -31.03 6.74
C LEU A 207 -18.02 -29.94 5.91
N GLY A 208 -19.33 -29.84 6.08
CA GLY A 208 -20.16 -28.80 5.45
C GLY A 208 -20.26 -28.94 3.93
N PHE A 209 -20.78 -27.90 3.27
CA PHE A 209 -20.99 -27.86 1.83
C PHE A 209 -19.66 -27.84 1.03
N LEU A 210 -18.64 -27.18 1.53
CA LEU A 210 -17.32 -27.22 0.92
C LEU A 210 -16.70 -28.63 1.02
N GLY A 211 -16.87 -29.29 2.16
CA GLY A 211 -16.38 -30.63 2.37
C GLY A 211 -17.10 -31.68 1.52
N ARG A 212 -18.37 -31.44 1.14
CA ARG A 212 -19.11 -32.24 0.16
C ARG A 212 -18.78 -31.87 -1.30
N SER A 213 -17.79 -30.98 -1.52
CA SER A 213 -17.37 -30.52 -2.85
C SER A 213 -18.52 -29.88 -3.66
N GLU A 214 -19.35 -29.06 -3.01
CA GLU A 214 -20.43 -28.32 -3.64
C GLU A 214 -19.95 -27.00 -4.24
N GLY A 215 -18.82 -26.44 -3.77
CA GLY A 215 -18.24 -25.19 -4.25
C GLY A 215 -16.82 -24.93 -3.78
N ILE A 216 -16.36 -23.69 -4.00
CA ILE A 216 -15.10 -23.15 -3.51
C ILE A 216 -15.40 -21.86 -2.76
N ALA A 217 -14.73 -21.64 -1.62
CA ALA A 217 -14.72 -20.37 -0.94
C ALA A 217 -13.32 -19.75 -0.93
N ALA A 218 -13.26 -18.43 -0.81
CA ALA A 218 -12.04 -17.68 -0.56
C ALA A 218 -12.25 -16.71 0.59
N GLN A 219 -11.22 -16.57 1.43
CA GLN A 219 -11.14 -15.54 2.45
C GLN A 219 -9.85 -14.75 2.24
N VAL A 220 -9.96 -13.44 2.26
CA VAL A 220 -8.84 -12.53 2.02
C VAL A 220 -8.74 -11.51 3.15
N LEU A 221 -7.53 -11.27 3.58
CA LEU A 221 -7.16 -10.17 4.47
C LEU A 221 -6.22 -9.22 3.72
N VAL A 222 -6.56 -7.95 3.68
CA VAL A 222 -5.70 -6.89 3.13
C VAL A 222 -5.33 -5.94 4.26
N THR A 223 -4.03 -5.70 4.42
CA THR A 223 -3.51 -4.65 5.30
C THR A 223 -2.90 -3.54 4.44
N ALA A 224 -3.24 -2.30 4.74
CA ALA A 224 -2.74 -1.14 4.01
C ALA A 224 -2.39 0.02 4.95
N GLU A 225 -1.56 0.94 4.48
CA GLU A 225 -1.30 2.23 5.11
C GLU A 225 -1.97 3.34 4.31
N ILE A 226 -2.69 4.23 4.99
CA ILE A 226 -3.24 5.45 4.40
C ILE A 226 -2.42 6.64 4.88
N ASN A 227 -1.87 7.41 3.94
CA ASN A 227 -1.21 8.66 4.24
C ASN A 227 -2.28 9.75 4.47
N GLU A 228 -2.47 10.17 5.73
CA GLU A 228 -3.37 11.29 6.07
C GLU A 228 -2.74 12.60 5.60
N LYS A 229 -3.57 13.46 4.99
CA LYS A 229 -3.17 14.79 4.52
C LYS A 229 -2.88 15.75 5.65
#